data_7b8eb78c7ac8c90b4371969966909440
#
_entry.id   7b8eb78c7ac8c90b4371969966909440
#
_cell.length_a   1.000
_cell.length_b   1.000
_cell.length_c   1.000
_cell.angle_alpha   90.00
_cell.angle_beta   90.00
_cell.angle_gamma   90.00
#
_symmetry.space_group_name_H-M   'P 1'
#
loop_
_entity.id
_entity.type
_entity.pdbx_description
1 polymer ?
#
loop_
_entity_poly.entity_id
_entity_poly.type
_entity_poly.pdbx_seq_one_letter_code
_entity_poly.pdbx_strand_id
1 'polypeptide(L)'
;MDTRTGSVRPSEPVTLNFANAEIEAVARTMATITGRNVVVDPRVKGQLNLVTERAVTPAAAFQQFLAALRLQGFTVVEAAGLYKVVPEADAKLQGGSVSVVQG
;
A
#
# COMPACT_ATOMS: atom_id res chain seq x y z
N MET A 1 25.41 -1.20 -13.90
CA MET A 1 25.23 -1.40 -13.34
C MET A 1 24.52 -1.16 -12.64
N ASP A 2 24.29 -1.29 -12.58
CA ASP A 2 23.75 -1.22 -11.90
C ASP A 2 23.66 -1.01 -10.97
N THR A 3 24.00 -0.74 -11.04
CA THR A 3 24.06 -0.66 -10.17
C THR A 3 23.27 -0.42 -9.37
N ARG A 4 22.68 -0.60 -9.36
CA ARG A 4 21.86 -0.57 -8.68
C ARG A 4 21.65 -1.11 -7.74
N THR A 5 22.32 -1.16 -7.68
CA THR A 5 22.56 -1.77 -6.73
C THR A 5 21.85 -1.78 -5.56
N GLY A 6 21.47 -2.61 -4.96
CA GLY A 6 20.81 -2.69 -3.76
C GLY A 6 19.38 -2.29 -3.77
N SER A 7 18.93 -1.71 -4.80
CA SER A 7 17.54 -1.32 -4.85
C SER A 7 16.70 -2.45 -5.36
N VAL A 8 15.48 -2.55 -4.80
CA VAL A 8 14.52 -3.56 -5.24
C VAL A 8 13.84 -3.07 -6.50
N ARG A 9 13.83 -3.91 -7.52
CA ARG A 9 13.14 -3.55 -8.73
C ARG A 9 11.64 -3.74 -8.52
N PRO A 10 10.82 -2.84 -9.09
CA PRO A 10 9.37 -2.97 -8.92
C PRO A 10 8.78 -4.27 -9.43
N SER A 11 9.46 -4.95 -10.33
CA SER A 11 8.95 -6.21 -10.86
C SER A 11 9.48 -7.44 -10.12
N GLU A 12 10.39 -7.24 -9.19
CA GLU A 12 11.02 -8.36 -8.52
C GLU A 12 10.08 -8.97 -7.50
N PRO A 13 9.90 -10.29 -7.49
CA PRO A 13 9.00 -10.92 -6.53
C PRO A 13 9.45 -10.68 -5.09
N VAL A 14 8.48 -10.53 -4.22
CA VAL A 14 8.73 -10.26 -2.82
C VAL A 14 7.88 -11.17 -1.96
N THR A 15 8.33 -11.43 -0.74
CA THR A 15 7.52 -12.10 0.26
C THR A 15 7.26 -11.13 1.40
N LEU A 16 6.08 -11.25 1.99
CA LEU A 16 5.67 -10.39 3.09
C LEU A 16 5.34 -11.24 4.28
N ASN A 17 5.71 -10.77 5.44
CA ASN A 17 5.40 -11.48 6.68
C ASN A 17 5.17 -10.43 7.76
N PHE A 18 3.98 -9.88 7.77
CA PHE A 18 3.57 -8.91 8.78
C PHE A 18 2.50 -9.53 9.65
N ALA A 19 2.78 -9.59 10.95
CA ALA A 19 1.82 -10.06 11.92
C ALA A 19 1.63 -8.96 12.94
N ASN A 20 0.41 -8.45 13.02
CA ASN A 20 0.09 -7.35 13.92
C ASN A 20 1.02 -6.16 13.71
N ALA A 21 1.35 -5.89 12.46
CA ALA A 21 2.23 -4.78 12.13
C ALA A 21 1.42 -3.52 11.92
N GLU A 22 1.96 -2.41 12.38
CA GLU A 22 1.26 -1.15 12.20
C GLU A 22 1.15 -0.80 10.74
N ILE A 23 0.03 -0.19 10.39
CA ILE A 23 -0.24 0.16 9.00
C ILE A 23 0.89 1.02 8.43
N GLU A 24 1.41 1.94 9.24
CA GLU A 24 2.48 2.80 8.78
C GLU A 24 3.73 2.00 8.40
N ALA A 25 4.06 0.99 9.19
CA ALA A 25 5.22 0.15 8.90
C ALA A 25 5.03 -0.63 7.61
N VAL A 26 3.84 -1.17 7.41
CA VAL A 26 3.54 -1.90 6.20
C VAL A 26 3.56 -0.96 5.00
N ALA A 27 3.06 0.25 5.17
CA ALA A 27 3.05 1.24 4.10
C ALA A 27 4.47 1.59 3.65
N ARG A 28 5.40 1.69 4.59
CA ARG A 28 6.79 1.96 4.22
C ARG A 28 7.38 0.84 3.37
N THR A 29 7.06 -0.39 3.74
CA THR A 29 7.52 -1.52 2.95
C THR A 29 6.91 -1.48 1.55
N MET A 30 5.62 -1.15 1.47
CA MET A 30 4.99 -1.02 0.17
C MET A 30 5.63 0.07 -0.66
N ALA A 31 6.01 1.18 -0.03
CA ALA A 31 6.71 2.25 -0.74
C ALA A 31 8.01 1.75 -1.36
N THR A 32 8.74 0.96 -0.60
CA THR A 32 10.01 0.44 -1.08
C THR A 32 9.83 -0.51 -2.25
N ILE A 33 8.90 -1.45 -2.12
CA ILE A 33 8.78 -2.47 -3.15
C ILE A 33 8.06 -1.98 -4.40
N THR A 34 7.22 -0.96 -4.29
CA THR A 34 6.54 -0.41 -5.46
C THR A 34 7.30 0.74 -6.09
N GLY A 35 8.27 1.28 -5.38
CA GLY A 35 9.01 2.43 -5.89
C GLY A 35 8.23 3.72 -5.84
N ARG A 36 7.17 3.78 -5.07
CA ARG A 36 6.36 4.98 -4.96
C ARG A 36 6.26 5.43 -3.51
N ASN A 37 6.01 6.71 -3.33
CA ASN A 37 5.80 7.23 -1.98
C ASN A 37 4.42 6.80 -1.50
N VAL A 38 4.38 6.31 -0.27
CA VAL A 38 3.12 5.94 0.36
C VAL A 38 3.03 6.73 1.66
N VAL A 39 1.99 7.53 1.78
CA VAL A 39 1.78 8.38 2.94
C VAL A 39 0.56 7.88 3.68
N VAL A 40 0.61 7.89 5.00
CA VAL A 40 -0.50 7.42 5.81
C VAL A 40 -1.10 8.62 6.53
N ASP A 41 -2.41 8.80 6.35
CA ASP A 41 -3.13 9.87 7.05
C ASP A 41 -3.04 9.65 8.55
N PRO A 42 -2.82 10.71 9.34
CA PRO A 42 -2.69 10.54 10.78
C PRO A 42 -3.89 9.90 11.46
N ARG A 43 -5.05 9.95 10.82
CA ARG A 43 -6.25 9.31 11.37
C ARG A 43 -6.28 7.81 11.12
N VAL A 44 -5.42 7.31 10.25
CA VAL A 44 -5.37 5.90 9.95
C VAL A 44 -4.48 5.23 10.98
N LYS A 45 -5.08 4.41 11.80
CA LYS A 45 -4.36 3.69 12.85
C LYS A 45 -4.87 2.26 12.89
N GLY A 46 -4.02 1.36 13.30
CA GLY A 46 -4.39 -0.03 13.39
C GLY A 46 -3.24 -0.91 12.97
N GLN A 47 -3.51 -2.19 12.95
CA GLN A 47 -2.50 -3.18 12.63
C GLN A 47 -3.03 -4.08 11.54
N LEU A 48 -2.11 -4.55 10.71
CA LEU A 48 -2.42 -5.45 9.61
C LEU A 48 -1.70 -6.78 9.80
N ASN A 49 -2.34 -7.81 9.30
CA ASN A 49 -1.68 -9.09 9.10
C ASN A 49 -1.60 -9.29 7.59
N LEU A 50 -0.39 -9.43 7.10
CA LEU A 50 -0.18 -9.53 5.66
C LEU A 50 0.95 -10.51 5.42
N VAL A 51 0.58 -11.74 5.12
CA VAL A 51 1.54 -12.81 4.94
C VAL A 51 1.36 -13.43 3.58
N THR A 52 2.45 -13.56 2.84
CA THR A 52 2.42 -14.27 1.57
C THR A 52 3.19 -15.57 1.76
N GLU A 53 2.61 -16.67 1.31
CA GLU A 53 3.26 -17.98 1.41
C GLU A 53 4.29 -18.14 0.31
N ARG A 54 4.15 -17.40 -0.77
CA ARG A 54 5.05 -17.45 -1.90
C ARG A 54 5.46 -16.05 -2.25
N ALA A 55 6.54 -15.96 -2.99
CA ALA A 55 6.93 -14.66 -3.54
C ALA A 55 5.86 -14.20 -4.53
N VAL A 56 5.48 -12.95 -4.42
CA VAL A 56 4.48 -12.34 -5.29
C VAL A 56 5.07 -11.10 -5.91
N THR A 57 4.48 -10.65 -7.00
CA THR A 57 4.93 -9.40 -7.62
C THR A 57 4.58 -8.24 -6.69
N PRO A 58 5.33 -7.13 -6.80
CA PRO A 58 4.98 -5.95 -6.02
C PRO A 58 3.55 -5.48 -6.26
N ALA A 59 3.06 -5.60 -7.49
CA ALA A 59 1.67 -5.23 -7.78
C ALA A 59 0.70 -6.10 -7.01
N ALA A 60 0.95 -7.42 -6.98
CA ALA A 60 0.10 -8.34 -6.24
C ALA A 60 0.18 -8.07 -4.74
N ALA A 61 1.38 -7.78 -4.25
CA ALA A 61 1.56 -7.44 -2.84
C ALA A 61 0.77 -6.19 -2.48
N PHE A 62 0.80 -5.20 -3.35
CA PHE A 62 0.06 -3.96 -3.11
C PHE A 62 -1.44 -4.21 -3.10
N GLN A 63 -1.93 -5.08 -3.98
CA GLN A 63 -3.35 -5.44 -3.97
C GLN A 63 -3.77 -6.11 -2.68
N GLN A 64 -2.91 -6.96 -2.13
CA GLN A 64 -3.19 -7.58 -0.84
C GLN A 64 -3.20 -6.55 0.28
N PHE A 65 -2.29 -5.58 0.21
CA PHE A 65 -2.27 -4.48 1.15
C PHE A 65 -3.58 -3.69 1.10
N LEU A 66 -4.06 -3.39 -0.10
CA LEU A 66 -5.33 -2.69 -0.27
C LEU A 66 -6.49 -3.48 0.32
N ALA A 67 -6.52 -4.79 0.07
CA ALA A 67 -7.60 -5.62 0.59
C ALA A 67 -7.60 -5.63 2.11
N ALA A 68 -6.41 -5.71 2.71
CA ALA A 68 -6.30 -5.71 4.17
C ALA A 68 -6.77 -4.37 4.74
N LEU A 69 -6.45 -3.28 4.07
CA LEU A 69 -6.89 -1.95 4.53
C LEU A 69 -8.41 -1.83 4.46
N ARG A 70 -9.01 -2.34 3.40
CA ARG A 70 -10.46 -2.23 3.23
C ARG A 70 -11.21 -2.96 4.35
N LEU A 71 -10.66 -4.05 4.81
CA LEU A 71 -11.29 -4.76 5.92
C LEU A 71 -11.38 -3.90 7.18
N GLN A 72 -10.55 -2.91 7.29
CA GLN A 72 -10.55 -2.03 8.44
C GLN A 72 -11.18 -0.67 8.14
N GLY A 73 -11.71 -0.49 6.95
CA GLY A 73 -12.38 0.76 6.60
C GLY A 73 -11.44 1.81 6.05
N PHE A 74 -10.31 1.40 5.52
CA PHE A 74 -9.35 2.33 4.92
C PHE A 74 -9.18 2.02 3.46
N THR A 75 -8.65 2.99 2.73
CA THR A 75 -8.35 2.79 1.32
C THR A 75 -7.14 3.61 0.95
N VAL A 76 -6.75 3.52 -0.32
CA VAL A 76 -5.61 4.26 -0.83
C VAL A 76 -6.09 5.12 -1.98
N VAL A 77 -5.71 6.39 -1.96
CA VAL A 77 -5.97 7.28 -3.09
C VAL A 77 -4.64 7.68 -3.68
N GLU A 78 -4.63 7.89 -4.98
CA GLU A 78 -3.44 8.32 -5.68
C GLU A 78 -3.57 9.81 -5.99
N ALA A 79 -2.55 10.57 -5.64
CA ALA A 79 -2.57 12.00 -5.88
C ALA A 79 -1.14 12.48 -6.08
N ALA A 80 -0.90 13.22 -7.13
CA ALA A 80 0.40 13.84 -7.38
C ALA A 80 1.55 12.83 -7.37
N GLY A 81 1.30 11.64 -7.88
CA GLY A 81 2.34 10.63 -8.00
C GLY A 81 2.64 9.87 -6.72
N LEU A 82 1.85 10.05 -5.70
CA LEU A 82 2.02 9.30 -4.48
C LEU A 82 0.72 8.60 -4.10
N TYR A 83 0.82 7.62 -3.22
CA TYR A 83 -0.34 6.95 -2.66
C TYR A 83 -0.57 7.46 -1.25
N LYS A 84 -1.82 7.70 -0.91
CA LYS A 84 -2.17 8.15 0.43
C LYS A 84 -3.20 7.22 1.01
N VAL A 85 -2.92 6.67 2.19
CA VAL A 85 -3.84 5.80 2.91
C VAL A 85 -4.74 6.69 3.75
N VAL A 86 -6.05 6.59 3.52
CA VAL A 86 -7.04 7.44 4.17
C VAL A 86 -8.23 6.60 4.60
N PRO A 87 -9.05 7.08 5.54
CA PRO A 87 -10.31 6.41 5.85
C PRO A 87 -11.19 6.40 4.60
N GLU A 88 -11.89 5.31 4.39
CA GLU A 88 -12.69 5.16 3.19
C GLU A 88 -13.74 6.26 3.06
N ALA A 89 -14.37 6.62 4.16
CA ALA A 89 -15.36 7.68 4.14
C ALA A 89 -14.74 9.01 3.67
N ASP A 90 -13.51 9.26 4.07
CA ASP A 90 -12.81 10.48 3.69
C ASP A 90 -12.49 10.49 2.20
N ALA A 91 -12.13 9.34 1.67
CA ALA A 91 -11.84 9.22 0.25
C ALA A 91 -13.06 9.57 -0.58
N LYS A 92 -14.22 9.17 -0.15
CA LYS A 92 -15.44 9.50 -0.86
C LYS A 92 -15.71 10.99 -0.87
N LEU A 93 -15.35 11.67 0.22
CA LEU A 93 -15.54 13.09 0.28
C LEU A 93 -14.57 13.84 -0.65
N GLN A 94 -13.35 13.33 -0.70
CA GLN A 94 -12.36 13.95 -1.56
C GLN A 94 -12.62 13.66 -3.02
N GLY A 95 -13.19 12.60 -3.23
CA GLY A 95 -13.18 12.15 -4.49
C GLY A 95 -14.06 12.55 -5.31
N GLY A 96 -14.43 13.02 -4.90
CA GLY A 96 -14.69 13.12 -5.89
C GLY A 96 -14.09 12.16 -6.72
N SER A 97 -13.48 12.01 -6.99
CA SER A 97 -12.81 11.33 -7.90
C SER A 97 -12.79 10.01 -7.77
N VAL A 98 -13.10 9.78 -7.59
CA VAL A 98 -12.84 8.79 -7.65
C VAL A 98 -13.46 7.94 -8.08
N SER A 99 -13.84 8.26 -8.29
CA SER A 99 -14.15 7.63 -8.52
C SER A 99 -13.93 6.92 -9.02
N VAL A 100 -13.94 6.96 -9.19
CA VAL A 100 -13.63 6.40 -9.56
C VAL A 100 -13.55 5.48 -9.64
N VAL A 101 -13.68 5.39 -9.47
CA VAL A 101 -13.45 4.51 -9.51
C VAL A 101 -13.87 3.66 -9.71
N GLN A 102 -14.14 3.63 -9.97
CA GLN A 102 -14.33 2.94 -10.07
C GLN A 102 -14.24 2.35 -10.43
N GLY A 103 -14.33 2.33 -10.51
CA GLY A 103 -14.13 1.67 -10.77
C GLY A 103 -14.13 1.30 -10.76
#